data_dd6096fb89fa6ca2c749011542d7d86b
#
_entry.id   dd6096fb89fa6ca2c749011542d7d86b
#
_cell.length_a   1.000
_cell.length_b   1.000
_cell.length_c   1.000
_cell.angle_alpha   90.00
_cell.angle_beta   90.00
_cell.angle_gamma   90.00
#
_symmetry.space_group_name_H-M   'P 1'
#
loop_
_entity.id
_entity.type
_entity.pdbx_description
1 polymer ?
#
loop_
_entity_poly.entity_id
_entity_poly.type
_entity_poly.pdbx_seq_one_letter_code
_entity_poly.pdbx_strand_id
1 'polypeptide(L)'
;MPEGVAICAVQYVLQRIAVAVFGGAGFLFCGPYMNRWFGEYRMELILGYGLTAVICLVLILACVSGRFHRMLAWLGRKADRKHKYEDKIMQMEGKGMLLRQETVNLIKDRRDIILVMLMELAKLGCWYVIPYMILHPAGSGIFETACVTSLILMLAGIIPAPGGLGSTEGVFILLFSRIAGGVEAASAMLLYRFATYMVPCALGGICVIIFHKYWKANGDKG
;
A
#
# COMPACT_ATOMS: atom_id res chain seq x y z
N MET A 1 -6.85 5.41 -20.73
CA MET A 1 -6.93 4.36 -19.68
C MET A 1 -5.58 3.80 -19.20
N PRO A 2 -4.49 3.65 -20.01
CA PRO A 2 -3.19 3.19 -19.49
C PRO A 2 -2.55 4.13 -18.48
N GLU A 3 -2.73 5.45 -18.63
CA GLU A 3 -2.23 6.47 -17.70
C GLU A 3 -2.74 6.27 -16.26
N GLY A 4 -4.04 6.05 -16.08
CA GLY A 4 -4.62 5.82 -14.75
C GLY A 4 -4.05 4.59 -14.04
N VAL A 5 -3.78 3.51 -14.79
CA VAL A 5 -3.17 2.30 -14.24
C VAL A 5 -1.71 2.56 -13.85
N ALA A 6 -0.97 3.35 -14.64
CA ALA A 6 0.40 3.73 -14.33
C ALA A 6 0.48 4.57 -13.05
N ILE A 7 -0.41 5.56 -12.90
CA ILE A 7 -0.49 6.39 -11.69
C ILE A 7 -0.78 5.54 -10.46
N CYS A 8 -1.79 4.65 -10.52
CA CYS A 8 -2.11 3.74 -9.41
C CYS A 8 -0.96 2.82 -9.05
N ALA A 9 -0.22 2.29 -10.04
CA ALA A 9 0.92 1.42 -9.81
C ALA A 9 2.08 2.16 -9.13
N VAL A 10 2.41 3.37 -9.60
CA VAL A 10 3.45 4.21 -9.00
C VAL A 10 3.06 4.60 -7.57
N GLN A 11 1.82 5.04 -7.35
CA GLN A 11 1.31 5.38 -6.03
C GLN A 11 1.39 4.19 -5.07
N TYR A 12 1.00 3.00 -5.52
CA TYR A 12 1.10 1.78 -4.70
C TYR A 12 2.54 1.48 -4.29
N VAL A 13 3.50 1.59 -5.21
CA VAL A 13 4.93 1.37 -4.92
C VAL A 13 5.43 2.41 -3.91
N LEU A 14 5.12 3.70 -4.12
CA LEU A 14 5.53 4.77 -3.21
C LEU A 14 4.93 4.57 -1.81
N GLN A 15 3.67 4.18 -1.72
CA GLN A 15 3.02 3.85 -0.45
C GLN A 15 3.73 2.69 0.26
N ARG A 16 4.11 1.63 -0.46
CA ARG A 16 4.85 0.50 0.13
C ARG A 16 6.25 0.90 0.63
N ILE A 17 6.94 1.74 -0.13
CA ILE A 17 8.23 2.30 0.30
C ILE A 17 8.04 3.13 1.57
N ALA A 18 7.03 3.99 1.62
CA ALA A 18 6.74 4.81 2.79
C ALA A 18 6.42 3.96 4.03
N VAL A 19 5.62 2.90 3.89
CA VAL A 19 5.36 1.94 4.98
C VAL A 19 6.65 1.27 5.45
N ALA A 20 7.51 0.84 4.52
CA ALA A 20 8.80 0.24 4.86
C ALA A 20 9.74 1.22 5.57
N VAL A 21 9.75 2.50 5.17
CA VAL A 21 10.53 3.55 5.83
C VAL A 21 10.06 3.77 7.27
N PHE A 22 8.75 3.89 7.51
CA PHE A 22 8.21 4.02 8.86
C PHE A 22 8.51 2.79 9.72
N GLY A 23 8.30 1.59 9.18
CA GLY A 23 8.60 0.36 9.89
C GLY A 23 10.08 0.20 10.20
N GLY A 24 10.97 0.52 9.24
CA GLY A 24 12.42 0.52 9.44
C GLY A 24 12.86 1.53 10.50
N ALA A 25 12.31 2.75 10.46
CA ALA A 25 12.53 3.75 11.50
C ALA A 25 12.07 3.22 12.88
N GLY A 26 10.92 2.54 12.93
CA GLY A 26 10.42 1.90 14.15
C GLY A 26 11.38 0.88 14.74
N PHE A 27 11.99 0.03 13.92
CA PHE A 27 13.00 -0.92 14.39
C PHE A 27 14.26 -0.23 14.92
N LEU A 28 14.68 0.86 14.29
CA LEU A 28 15.88 1.60 14.70
C LEU A 28 15.67 2.39 16.00
N PHE A 29 14.53 3.08 16.13
CA PHE A 29 14.26 3.99 17.25
C PHE A 29 13.51 3.35 18.41
N CYS A 30 12.64 2.38 18.14
CA CYS A 30 11.83 1.68 19.14
C CYS A 30 12.27 0.23 19.38
N GLY A 31 13.52 -0.11 19.08
CA GLY A 31 14.07 -1.46 19.21
C GLY A 31 13.79 -2.12 20.57
N PRO A 32 14.04 -1.46 21.73
CA PRO A 32 13.75 -2.02 23.05
C PRO A 32 12.27 -2.32 23.28
N TYR A 33 11.38 -1.42 22.84
CA TYR A 33 9.94 -1.59 22.92
C TYR A 33 9.45 -2.75 22.05
N MET A 34 9.91 -2.78 20.81
CA MET A 34 9.58 -3.83 19.84
C MET A 34 10.05 -5.21 20.33
N ASN A 35 11.25 -5.30 20.90
CA ASN A 35 11.78 -6.54 21.42
C ASN A 35 11.02 -7.03 22.66
N ARG A 36 10.50 -6.13 23.49
CA ARG A 36 9.68 -6.48 24.67
C ARG A 36 8.36 -7.14 24.30
N TRP A 37 7.66 -6.62 23.27
CA TRP A 37 6.32 -7.06 22.93
C TRP A 37 6.30 -8.08 21.78
N PHE A 38 7.26 -8.01 20.88
CA PHE A 38 7.29 -8.77 19.62
C PHE A 38 8.62 -9.52 19.41
N GLY A 39 9.43 -9.68 20.44
CA GLY A 39 10.72 -10.38 20.33
C GLY A 39 10.61 -11.82 19.86
N GLU A 40 9.53 -12.51 20.26
CA GLU A 40 9.22 -13.87 19.78
C GLU A 40 8.94 -13.94 18.27
N TYR A 41 8.42 -12.86 17.68
CA TYR A 41 8.04 -12.78 16.26
C TYR A 41 9.11 -12.09 15.39
N ARG A 42 10.33 -11.95 15.90
CA ARG A 42 11.40 -11.25 15.19
C ARG A 42 11.69 -11.85 13.82
N MET A 43 11.65 -13.18 13.71
CA MET A 43 11.89 -13.89 12.44
C MET A 43 10.75 -13.63 11.45
N GLU A 44 9.51 -13.70 11.90
CA GLU A 44 8.33 -13.44 11.08
C GLU A 44 8.30 -12.00 10.58
N LEU A 45 8.71 -11.06 11.43
CA LEU A 45 8.82 -9.65 11.05
C LEU A 45 9.91 -9.45 9.99
N ILE A 46 11.09 -10.06 10.15
CA ILE A 46 12.17 -9.99 9.16
C ILE A 46 11.73 -10.64 7.84
N LEU A 47 11.05 -11.79 7.90
CA LEU A 47 10.49 -12.43 6.71
C LEU A 47 9.43 -11.55 6.03
N GLY A 48 8.58 -10.89 6.82
CA GLY A 48 7.60 -9.92 6.33
C GLY A 48 8.24 -8.75 5.59
N TYR A 49 9.30 -8.18 6.15
CA TYR A 49 10.09 -7.13 5.47
C TYR A 49 10.73 -7.63 4.19
N GLY A 50 11.37 -8.82 4.24
CA GLY A 50 11.99 -9.44 3.07
C GLY A 50 10.97 -9.67 1.95
N LEU A 51 9.81 -10.24 2.27
CA LEU A 51 8.77 -10.49 1.30
C LEU A 51 8.18 -9.18 0.72
N THR A 52 7.96 -8.17 1.57
CA THR A 52 7.52 -6.85 1.11
C THR A 52 8.54 -6.22 0.16
N ALA A 53 9.84 -6.31 0.49
CA ALA A 53 10.90 -5.82 -0.38
C ALA A 53 10.93 -6.54 -1.73
N VAL A 54 10.73 -7.85 -1.75
CA VAL A 54 10.63 -8.64 -2.99
C VAL A 54 9.42 -8.22 -3.81
N ILE A 55 8.25 -8.04 -3.19
CA ILE A 55 7.04 -7.58 -3.87
C ILE A 55 7.27 -6.19 -4.49
N CYS A 56 7.84 -5.25 -3.72
CA CYS A 56 8.18 -3.91 -4.23
C CYS A 56 9.16 -3.98 -5.39
N LEU A 57 10.20 -4.82 -5.29
CA LEU A 57 11.19 -5.00 -6.35
C LEU A 57 10.54 -5.54 -7.63
N VAL A 58 9.69 -6.55 -7.52
CA VAL A 58 8.94 -7.13 -8.65
C VAL A 58 8.05 -6.08 -9.30
N LEU A 59 7.33 -5.27 -8.52
CA LEU A 59 6.47 -4.21 -9.04
C LEU A 59 7.28 -3.11 -9.73
N ILE A 60 8.40 -2.68 -9.15
CA ILE A 60 9.29 -1.69 -9.78
C ILE A 60 9.83 -2.24 -11.11
N LEU A 61 10.29 -3.50 -11.11
CA LEU A 61 10.74 -4.15 -12.34
C LEU A 61 9.62 -4.28 -13.37
N ALA A 62 8.40 -4.58 -12.95
CA ALA A 62 7.24 -4.63 -13.81
C ALA A 62 6.89 -3.26 -14.40
N CYS A 63 7.01 -2.18 -13.64
CA CYS A 63 6.67 -0.83 -14.10
C CYS A 63 7.78 -0.18 -14.96
N VAL A 64 9.06 -0.47 -14.67
CA VAL A 64 10.20 0.24 -15.29
C VAL A 64 10.92 -0.61 -16.34
N SER A 65 10.99 -1.92 -16.14
CA SER A 65 11.83 -2.80 -16.96
C SER A 65 11.10 -3.42 -18.15
N GLY A 66 11.38 -2.94 -19.36
CA GLY A 66 10.91 -3.59 -20.60
C GLY A 66 11.46 -5.01 -20.82
N ARG A 67 12.57 -5.37 -20.14
CA ARG A 67 13.10 -6.75 -20.16
C ARG A 67 12.21 -7.69 -19.35
N PHE A 68 11.64 -7.21 -18.26
CA PHE A 68 10.71 -7.96 -17.42
C PHE A 68 9.43 -8.33 -18.18
N HIS A 69 8.85 -7.40 -18.94
CA HIS A 69 7.68 -7.68 -19.79
C HIS A 69 8.00 -8.70 -20.88
N ARG A 70 9.17 -8.61 -21.52
CA ARG A 70 9.62 -9.61 -22.49
C ARG A 70 9.84 -10.98 -21.90
N MET A 71 10.38 -11.03 -20.68
CA MET A 71 10.56 -12.29 -19.93
C MET A 71 9.21 -12.91 -19.57
N LEU A 72 8.25 -12.11 -19.09
CA LEU A 72 6.88 -12.56 -18.80
C LEU A 72 6.16 -13.07 -20.05
N ALA A 73 6.27 -12.34 -21.17
CA ALA A 73 5.72 -12.77 -22.45
C ALA A 73 6.38 -14.06 -22.96
N TRP A 74 7.69 -14.20 -22.78
CA TRP A 74 8.40 -15.43 -23.11
C TRP A 74 7.96 -16.62 -22.24
N LEU A 75 7.81 -16.42 -20.92
CA LEU A 75 7.28 -17.43 -20.02
C LEU A 75 5.85 -17.82 -20.39
N GLY A 76 5.00 -16.83 -20.69
CA GLY A 76 3.63 -17.05 -21.13
C GLY A 76 3.57 -17.87 -22.43
N ARG A 77 4.39 -17.53 -23.42
CA ARG A 77 4.50 -18.31 -24.68
C ARG A 77 5.02 -19.72 -24.45
N LYS A 78 5.97 -19.90 -23.52
CA LYS A 78 6.50 -21.22 -23.18
C LYS A 78 5.48 -22.11 -22.43
N ALA A 79 4.61 -21.48 -21.61
CA ALA A 79 3.52 -22.15 -20.90
C ALA A 79 2.34 -22.49 -21.83
N ASP A 80 2.11 -21.68 -22.86
CA ASP A 80 1.03 -21.86 -23.85
C ASP A 80 1.47 -22.79 -25.00
N ARG A 81 1.60 -24.09 -24.67
CA ARG A 81 1.94 -25.13 -25.67
C ARG A 81 0.92 -25.28 -26.81
N LYS A 82 -0.28 -24.70 -26.71
CA LYS A 82 -1.39 -24.84 -27.67
C LYS A 82 -1.70 -23.56 -28.46
N HIS A 83 -0.87 -22.51 -28.34
CA HIS A 83 -1.05 -21.22 -29.03
C HIS A 83 -2.46 -20.59 -28.82
N LYS A 84 -3.17 -21.01 -27.78
CA LYS A 84 -4.56 -20.60 -27.52
C LYS A 84 -4.66 -19.15 -26.99
N TYR A 85 -3.58 -18.63 -26.42
CA TYR A 85 -3.55 -17.31 -25.73
C TYR A 85 -2.55 -16.32 -26.33
N GLU A 86 -2.04 -16.57 -27.55
CA GLU A 86 -1.07 -15.68 -28.19
C GLU A 86 -1.56 -14.24 -28.34
N ASP A 87 -2.82 -14.04 -28.75
CA ASP A 87 -3.43 -12.72 -28.87
C ASP A 87 -3.50 -11.98 -27.53
N LYS A 88 -3.79 -12.72 -26.44
CA LYS A 88 -3.82 -12.13 -25.08
C LYS A 88 -2.42 -11.79 -24.60
N ILE A 89 -1.43 -12.61 -24.88
CA ILE A 89 -0.02 -12.37 -24.53
C ILE A 89 0.50 -11.13 -25.27
N MET A 90 0.20 -11.01 -26.57
CA MET A 90 0.57 -9.84 -27.38
C MET A 90 -0.11 -8.56 -26.89
N GLN A 91 -1.40 -8.61 -26.50
CA GLN A 91 -2.10 -7.50 -25.91
C GLN A 91 -1.52 -7.11 -24.54
N MET A 92 -1.11 -8.09 -23.71
CA MET A 92 -0.45 -7.82 -22.43
C MET A 92 0.92 -7.20 -22.61
N GLU A 93 1.69 -7.64 -23.61
CA GLU A 93 3.00 -7.07 -23.94
C GLU A 93 2.86 -5.59 -24.40
N GLY A 94 1.90 -5.30 -25.28
CA GLY A 94 1.58 -3.93 -25.71
C GLY A 94 1.13 -3.03 -24.57
N LYS A 95 0.22 -3.50 -23.72
CA LYS A 95 -0.23 -2.76 -22.52
C LYS A 95 0.91 -2.55 -21.53
N GLY A 96 1.79 -3.53 -21.35
CA GLY A 96 2.96 -3.44 -20.49
C GLY A 96 3.98 -2.40 -20.98
N MET A 97 4.19 -2.29 -22.30
CA MET A 97 5.06 -1.25 -22.86
C MET A 97 4.49 0.15 -22.68
N LEU A 98 3.18 0.33 -22.88
CA LEU A 98 2.48 1.60 -22.61
C LEU A 98 2.58 1.97 -21.13
N LEU A 99 2.30 1.02 -20.23
CA LEU A 99 2.43 1.23 -18.79
C LEU A 99 3.86 1.69 -18.41
N ARG A 100 4.88 1.04 -18.99
CA ARG A 100 6.27 1.43 -18.76
C ARG A 100 6.55 2.85 -19.25
N GLN A 101 6.09 3.20 -20.44
CA GLN A 101 6.33 4.52 -21.03
C GLN A 101 5.71 5.62 -20.16
N GLU A 102 4.46 5.44 -19.73
CA GLU A 102 3.78 6.36 -18.82
C GLU A 102 4.47 6.44 -17.46
N THR A 103 4.83 5.28 -16.87
CA THR A 103 5.55 5.23 -15.59
C THR A 103 6.89 5.96 -15.67
N VAL A 104 7.69 5.73 -16.73
CA VAL A 104 8.98 6.40 -16.92
C VAL A 104 8.81 7.91 -17.11
N ASN A 105 7.76 8.34 -17.80
CA ASN A 105 7.47 9.76 -17.97
C ASN A 105 7.10 10.42 -16.63
N LEU A 106 6.28 9.75 -15.82
CA LEU A 106 5.92 10.22 -14.46
C LEU A 106 7.16 10.31 -13.54
N ILE A 107 8.09 9.35 -13.65
CA ILE A 107 9.30 9.30 -12.81
C ILE A 107 10.38 10.31 -13.26
N LYS A 108 10.30 10.89 -14.45
CA LYS A 108 11.27 11.88 -14.93
C LYS A 108 11.27 13.16 -14.09
N ASP A 109 10.13 13.59 -13.58
CA ASP A 109 10.06 14.75 -12.72
C ASP A 109 10.35 14.37 -11.26
N ARG A 110 11.60 14.54 -10.86
CA ARG A 110 12.06 14.25 -9.49
C ARG A 110 11.32 15.06 -8.44
N ARG A 111 10.91 16.28 -8.78
CA ARG A 111 10.21 17.16 -7.85
C ARG A 111 8.83 16.61 -7.51
N ASP A 112 8.10 16.14 -8.50
CA ASP A 112 6.76 15.59 -8.31
C ASP A 112 6.80 14.29 -7.50
N ILE A 113 7.78 13.41 -7.76
CA ILE A 113 7.95 12.18 -6.97
C ILE A 113 8.27 12.49 -5.50
N ILE A 114 9.16 13.44 -5.24
CA ILE A 114 9.50 13.82 -3.86
C ILE A 114 8.27 14.40 -3.18
N LEU A 115 7.49 15.25 -3.86
CA LEU A 115 6.27 15.83 -3.33
C LEU A 115 5.24 14.74 -2.99
N VAL A 116 4.99 13.81 -3.92
CA VAL A 116 4.07 12.68 -3.70
C VAL A 116 4.56 11.80 -2.55
N MET A 117 5.87 11.53 -2.46
CA MET A 117 6.43 10.75 -1.36
C MET A 117 6.25 11.45 -0.01
N LEU A 118 6.46 12.76 0.05
CA LEU A 118 6.21 13.54 1.28
C LEU A 118 4.73 13.53 1.66
N MET A 119 3.82 13.65 0.69
CA MET A 119 2.38 13.53 0.93
C MET A 119 2.00 12.12 1.43
N GLU A 120 2.58 11.06 0.88
CA GLU A 120 2.37 9.68 1.36
C GLU A 120 2.87 9.50 2.80
N LEU A 121 4.06 10.03 3.12
CA LEU A 121 4.59 9.99 4.48
C LEU A 121 3.70 10.76 5.46
N ALA A 122 3.24 11.96 5.10
CA ALA A 122 2.33 12.75 5.92
C ALA A 122 0.99 12.04 6.14
N LYS A 123 0.39 11.49 5.09
CA LYS A 123 -0.84 10.70 5.15
C LYS A 123 -0.67 9.50 6.10
N LEU A 124 0.39 8.72 5.94
CA LEU A 124 0.66 7.57 6.78
C LEU A 124 0.93 7.99 8.23
N GLY A 125 1.64 9.08 8.45
CA GLY A 125 1.86 9.64 9.78
C GLY A 125 0.54 9.94 10.49
N CYS A 126 -0.41 10.60 9.81
CA CYS A 126 -1.75 10.84 10.33
C CYS A 126 -2.48 9.51 10.64
N TRP A 127 -2.42 8.54 9.74
CA TRP A 127 -3.09 7.25 9.96
C TRP A 127 -2.51 6.46 11.14
N TYR A 128 -1.20 6.54 11.35
CA TYR A 128 -0.51 5.81 12.41
C TYR A 128 -0.76 6.39 13.81
N VAL A 129 -1.14 7.67 13.88
CA VAL A 129 -1.53 8.30 15.14
C VAL A 129 -2.94 7.87 15.60
N ILE A 130 -3.83 7.48 14.67
CA ILE A 130 -5.22 7.12 15.00
C ILE A 130 -5.30 6.01 16.05
N PRO A 131 -4.60 4.87 15.96
CA PRO A 131 -4.65 3.83 16.98
C PRO A 131 -4.19 4.31 18.37
N TYR A 132 -3.22 5.22 18.44
CA TYR A 132 -2.81 5.83 19.69
C TYR A 132 -3.93 6.65 20.32
N MET A 133 -4.63 7.47 19.52
CA MET A 133 -5.75 8.29 20.02
C MET A 133 -6.94 7.46 20.51
N ILE A 134 -7.13 6.27 19.94
CA ILE A 134 -8.26 5.39 20.31
C ILE A 134 -7.91 4.51 21.51
N LEU A 135 -6.74 3.88 21.50
CA LEU A 135 -6.37 2.85 22.47
C LEU A 135 -5.74 3.42 23.72
N HIS A 136 -5.07 4.57 23.65
CA HIS A 136 -4.24 5.12 24.74
C HIS A 136 -3.45 4.02 25.46
N PRO A 137 -2.64 3.19 24.73
CA PRO A 137 -2.09 1.97 25.28
C PRO A 137 -1.14 2.31 26.43
N ALA A 138 -1.37 1.68 27.60
CA ALA A 138 -0.59 1.94 28.79
C ALA A 138 0.90 1.66 28.57
N GLY A 139 1.73 2.68 28.80
CA GLY A 139 3.20 2.56 28.65
C GLY A 139 3.72 2.66 27.22
N SER A 140 2.90 3.05 26.25
CA SER A 140 3.31 3.28 24.86
C SER A 140 3.10 4.74 24.49
N GLY A 141 4.10 5.34 23.84
CA GLY A 141 3.99 6.66 23.25
C GLY A 141 3.36 6.64 21.86
N ILE A 142 3.14 7.83 21.31
CA ILE A 142 2.63 7.99 19.93
C ILE A 142 3.55 7.29 18.93
N PHE A 143 4.85 7.40 19.15
CA PHE A 143 5.86 6.87 18.23
C PHE A 143 5.89 5.34 18.22
N GLU A 144 5.84 4.70 19.40
CA GLU A 144 5.77 3.25 19.51
C GLU A 144 4.50 2.69 18.86
N THR A 145 3.36 3.33 19.11
CA THR A 145 2.08 2.92 18.52
C THR A 145 2.09 3.08 17.00
N ALA A 146 2.70 4.17 16.49
CA ALA A 146 2.87 4.37 15.05
C ALA A 146 3.76 3.29 14.41
N CYS A 147 4.83 2.88 15.11
CA CYS A 147 5.69 1.79 14.67
C CYS A 147 4.93 0.46 14.58
N VAL A 148 4.14 0.11 15.61
CA VAL A 148 3.30 -1.10 15.58
C VAL A 148 2.29 -1.03 14.43
N THR A 149 1.68 0.13 14.20
CA THR A 149 0.72 0.30 13.09
C THR A 149 1.38 0.15 11.73
N SER A 150 2.61 0.62 11.56
CA SER A 150 3.35 0.43 10.31
C SER A 150 3.65 -1.05 10.04
N LEU A 151 3.98 -1.83 11.09
CA LEU A 151 4.15 -3.28 10.98
C LEU A 151 2.87 -4.00 10.59
N ILE A 152 1.73 -3.56 11.15
CA ILE A 152 0.42 -4.10 10.77
C ILE A 152 0.16 -3.93 9.29
N LEU A 153 0.35 -2.73 8.76
CA LEU A 153 0.13 -2.46 7.34
C LEU A 153 1.13 -3.18 6.43
N MET A 154 2.34 -3.39 6.92
CA MET A 154 3.34 -4.16 6.20
C MET A 154 2.96 -5.63 6.13
N LEU A 155 2.64 -6.26 7.26
CA LEU A 155 2.24 -7.68 7.32
C LEU A 155 0.91 -7.94 6.61
N ALA A 156 -0.08 -7.06 6.80
CA ALA A 156 -1.35 -7.15 6.09
C ALA A 156 -1.18 -7.05 4.57
N GLY A 157 -0.18 -6.31 4.11
CA GLY A 157 0.12 -6.15 2.69
C GLY A 157 0.72 -7.37 2.01
N ILE A 158 1.15 -8.38 2.76
CA ILE A 158 1.62 -9.67 2.24
C ILE A 158 0.43 -10.51 1.76
N ILE A 159 -0.69 -10.40 2.45
CA ILE A 159 -1.91 -11.16 2.12
C ILE A 159 -2.64 -10.39 1.00
N PRO A 160 -2.79 -10.98 -0.21
CA PRO A 160 -3.46 -10.33 -1.32
C PRO A 160 -4.97 -10.29 -1.08
N ALA A 161 -5.42 -9.30 -0.31
CA ALA A 161 -6.83 -9.07 -0.06
C ALA A 161 -7.29 -7.76 -0.72
N PRO A 162 -8.42 -7.74 -1.46
CA PRO A 162 -8.94 -6.52 -2.07
C PRO A 162 -9.18 -5.43 -1.01
N GLY A 163 -8.53 -4.27 -1.16
CA GLY A 163 -8.61 -3.19 -0.16
C GLY A 163 -8.01 -3.52 1.22
N GLY A 164 -7.26 -4.64 1.34
CA GLY A 164 -6.73 -5.13 2.61
C GLY A 164 -7.81 -5.60 3.60
N LEU A 165 -9.03 -5.90 3.11
CA LEU A 165 -10.14 -6.37 3.93
C LEU A 165 -9.83 -7.76 4.48
N GLY A 166 -10.02 -7.97 5.77
CA GLY A 166 -9.71 -9.19 6.50
C GLY A 166 -8.25 -9.27 6.96
N SER A 167 -7.29 -8.97 6.07
CA SER A 167 -5.86 -9.07 6.39
C SER A 167 -5.42 -7.99 7.39
N THR A 168 -5.82 -6.76 7.17
CA THR A 168 -5.48 -5.65 8.10
C THR A 168 -6.17 -5.84 9.45
N GLU A 169 -7.45 -6.25 9.45
CA GLU A 169 -8.22 -6.51 10.66
C GLU A 169 -7.58 -7.62 11.50
N GLY A 170 -7.28 -8.75 10.88
CA GLY A 170 -6.66 -9.87 11.56
C GLY A 170 -5.31 -9.52 12.18
N VAL A 171 -4.43 -8.89 11.40
CA VAL A 171 -3.10 -8.48 11.88
C VAL A 171 -3.20 -7.38 12.94
N PHE A 172 -4.13 -6.43 12.79
CA PHE A 172 -4.35 -5.37 13.78
C PHE A 172 -4.77 -5.94 15.13
N ILE A 173 -5.79 -6.79 15.14
CA ILE A 173 -6.28 -7.43 16.35
C ILE A 173 -5.18 -8.30 16.98
N LEU A 174 -4.47 -9.08 16.16
CA LEU A 174 -3.38 -9.95 16.64
C LEU A 174 -2.29 -9.18 17.38
N LEU A 175 -1.84 -8.07 16.81
CA LEU A 175 -0.73 -7.30 17.38
C LEU A 175 -1.19 -6.40 18.55
N PHE A 176 -2.30 -5.68 18.39
CA PHE A 176 -2.77 -4.78 19.45
C PHE A 176 -3.43 -5.50 20.62
N SER A 177 -3.98 -6.71 20.46
CA SER A 177 -4.52 -7.47 21.58
C SER A 177 -3.49 -7.80 22.66
N ARG A 178 -2.21 -7.88 22.28
CA ARG A 178 -1.12 -8.10 23.23
C ARG A 178 -0.79 -6.87 24.08
N ILE A 179 -1.08 -5.69 23.56
CA ILE A 179 -0.73 -4.41 24.21
C ILE A 179 -1.93 -3.85 25.00
N ALA A 180 -3.13 -3.94 24.43
CA ALA A 180 -4.32 -3.27 24.96
C ALA A 180 -5.46 -4.22 25.36
N GLY A 181 -5.36 -5.51 25.02
CA GLY A 181 -6.47 -6.46 25.22
C GLY A 181 -7.27 -6.71 23.94
N GLY A 182 -7.94 -7.88 23.89
CA GLY A 182 -8.61 -8.33 22.66
C GLY A 182 -9.86 -7.53 22.29
N VAL A 183 -10.67 -7.14 23.30
CA VAL A 183 -11.92 -6.39 23.10
C VAL A 183 -11.61 -4.96 22.66
N GLU A 184 -10.66 -4.33 23.34
CA GLU A 184 -10.18 -2.97 23.04
C GLU A 184 -9.55 -2.91 21.64
N ALA A 185 -8.72 -3.89 21.29
CA ALA A 185 -8.11 -3.99 19.96
C ALA A 185 -9.16 -4.16 18.84
N ALA A 186 -10.19 -4.99 19.07
CA ALA A 186 -11.27 -5.17 18.09
C ALA A 186 -12.10 -3.89 17.91
N SER A 187 -12.45 -3.22 18.99
CA SER A 187 -13.18 -1.95 18.96
C SER A 187 -12.37 -0.85 18.24
N ALA A 188 -11.08 -0.75 18.59
CA ALA A 188 -10.17 0.20 17.96
C ALA A 188 -9.99 -0.09 16.46
N MET A 189 -9.98 -1.35 16.07
CA MET A 189 -9.90 -1.74 14.66
C MET A 189 -11.10 -1.23 13.85
N LEU A 190 -12.31 -1.34 14.40
CA LEU A 190 -13.52 -0.82 13.72
C LEU A 190 -13.44 0.70 13.54
N LEU A 191 -13.05 1.44 14.59
CA LEU A 191 -12.89 2.90 14.51
C LEU A 191 -11.75 3.30 13.55
N TYR A 192 -10.65 2.57 13.57
CA TYR A 192 -9.55 2.77 12.64
C TYR A 192 -9.99 2.59 11.18
N ARG A 193 -10.75 1.53 10.88
CA ARG A 193 -11.30 1.31 9.55
C ARG A 193 -12.32 2.37 9.15
N PHE A 194 -13.15 2.78 10.09
CA PHE A 194 -14.09 3.88 9.83
C PHE A 194 -13.34 5.14 9.40
N ALA A 195 -12.32 5.54 10.16
CA ALA A 195 -11.55 6.74 9.89
C ALA A 195 -10.68 6.67 8.62
N THR A 196 -10.03 5.52 8.37
CA THR A 196 -9.04 5.40 7.28
C THR A 196 -9.61 4.89 5.97
N TYR A 197 -10.78 4.25 5.97
CA TYR A 197 -11.38 3.66 4.79
C TYR A 197 -12.77 4.24 4.48
N MET A 198 -13.71 4.20 5.43
CA MET A 198 -15.09 4.60 5.16
C MET A 198 -15.23 6.11 4.93
N VAL A 199 -14.62 6.92 5.80
CA VAL A 199 -14.69 8.40 5.67
C VAL A 199 -14.05 8.88 4.36
N PRO A 200 -12.82 8.49 3.99
CA PRO A 200 -12.24 8.87 2.70
C PRO A 200 -13.03 8.37 1.50
N CYS A 201 -13.62 7.17 1.57
CA CYS A 201 -14.45 6.62 0.51
C CYS A 201 -15.74 7.46 0.31
N ALA A 202 -16.42 7.83 1.40
CA ALA A 202 -17.61 8.67 1.36
C ALA A 202 -17.28 10.07 0.81
N LEU A 203 -16.20 10.69 1.30
CA LEU A 203 -15.75 12.00 0.80
C LEU A 203 -15.36 11.95 -0.68
N GLY A 204 -14.63 10.91 -1.09
CA GLY A 204 -14.28 10.69 -2.50
C GLY A 204 -15.51 10.52 -3.39
N GLY A 205 -16.51 9.77 -2.93
CA GLY A 205 -17.80 9.64 -3.63
C GLY A 205 -18.54 10.97 -3.80
N ILE A 206 -18.58 11.78 -2.74
CA ILE A 206 -19.16 13.13 -2.80
C ILE A 206 -18.42 14.02 -3.81
N CYS A 207 -17.08 14.01 -3.76
CA CYS A 207 -16.26 14.77 -4.70
C CYS A 207 -16.51 14.37 -6.16
N VAL A 208 -16.63 13.07 -6.45
CA VAL A 208 -16.93 12.58 -7.80
C VAL A 208 -18.29 13.06 -8.27
N ILE A 209 -19.33 13.01 -7.41
CA ILE A 209 -20.68 13.49 -7.75
C ILE A 209 -20.68 14.98 -8.04
N ILE A 210 -20.00 15.79 -7.20
CA ILE A 210 -19.89 17.25 -7.39
C ILE A 210 -19.16 17.55 -8.71
N PHE A 211 -18.03 16.89 -8.95
CA PHE A 211 -17.24 17.08 -10.16
C PHE A 211 -18.02 16.69 -11.41
N HIS A 212 -18.73 15.57 -11.38
CA HIS A 212 -19.56 15.13 -12.50
C HIS A 212 -20.69 16.13 -12.82
N LYS A 213 -21.37 16.66 -11.80
CA LYS A 213 -22.39 17.70 -11.97
C LYS A 213 -21.81 18.98 -12.57
N TYR A 214 -20.65 19.40 -12.06
CA TYR A 214 -19.97 20.60 -12.55
C TYR A 214 -19.54 20.47 -14.02
N TRP A 215 -19.03 19.31 -14.39
CA TRP A 215 -18.59 19.03 -15.77
C TRP A 215 -19.75 18.96 -16.75
N LYS A 216 -20.87 18.35 -16.35
CA LYS A 216 -22.08 18.29 -17.14
C LYS A 216 -22.71 19.68 -17.33
N ALA A 217 -22.70 20.52 -16.31
CA ALA A 217 -23.22 21.89 -16.40
C ALA A 217 -22.40 22.83 -17.30
N ASN A 218 -21.08 22.56 -17.43
CA ASN A 218 -20.18 23.35 -18.29
C ASN A 218 -20.00 22.75 -19.69
N GLY A 219 -20.23 21.45 -19.88
CA GLY A 219 -20.16 20.77 -21.18
C GLY A 219 -21.36 21.08 -22.10
N ASP A 220 -22.50 21.51 -21.55
CA ASP A 220 -23.69 21.94 -22.33
C ASP A 220 -23.59 23.41 -22.83
N LYS A 221 -22.50 24.11 -22.53
CA LYS A 221 -22.29 25.53 -22.91
C LYS A 221 -21.27 25.73 -24.03
N GLY A 222 -20.74 24.67 -24.61
CA GLY A 222 -19.84 24.67 -25.77
C GLY A 222 -20.40 23.86 -26.92
#